data_1bb9a4f4ab2539f396667808ded2d41a
#
_entry.id   1bb9a4f4ab2539f396667808ded2d41a
#
_cell.length_a   1.000
_cell.length_b   1.000
_cell.length_c   1.000
_cell.angle_alpha   90.00
_cell.angle_beta   90.00
_cell.angle_gamma   90.00
#
_symmetry.space_group_name_H-M   'P 1'
#
loop_
_entity.id
_entity.type
_entity.pdbx_description
1 polymer ?
#
loop_
_entity_poly.entity_id
_entity_poly.type
_entity_poly.pdbx_seq_one_letter_code
_entity_poly.pdbx_strand_id
1 'polypeptide(L)'
;MRVWRTVGRIITLLWRAIRIENVWREIHISPDKHPEPTLRRFNFLRDHGVRCHLKNLTSPSGRGVSTGMISLRVHRDDLNRSYNLLKEIKD
;
A
#
# COMPACT_ATOMS: atom_id res chain seq x y z
N MET A 1 -37.61 -14.34 7.99
CA MET A 1 -36.36 -14.54 8.75
C MET A 1 -35.23 -15.16 7.96
N ARG A 2 -35.49 -15.75 6.82
CA ARG A 2 -34.42 -16.26 5.93
C ARG A 2 -33.65 -15.13 5.22
N VAL A 3 -34.23 -13.94 5.11
CA VAL A 3 -33.61 -12.78 4.44
C VAL A 3 -32.44 -12.23 5.24
N TRP A 4 -32.47 -12.34 6.55
CA TRP A 4 -31.40 -11.83 7.42
C TRP A 4 -30.09 -12.60 7.30
N ARG A 5 -30.15 -13.91 7.03
CA ARG A 5 -28.92 -14.72 6.85
C ARG A 5 -28.20 -14.35 5.56
N THR A 6 -28.96 -14.05 4.49
CA THR A 6 -28.38 -13.64 3.21
C THR A 6 -27.76 -12.26 3.31
N VAL A 7 -28.42 -11.32 3.99
CA VAL A 7 -27.91 -9.96 4.21
C VAL A 7 -26.64 -9.99 5.05
N GLY A 8 -26.57 -10.84 6.07
CA GLY A 8 -25.38 -10.99 6.90
C GLY A 8 -24.17 -11.48 6.12
N ARG A 9 -24.36 -12.39 5.15
CA ARG A 9 -23.26 -12.86 4.30
C ARG A 9 -22.75 -11.77 3.36
N ILE A 10 -23.64 -10.98 2.78
CA ILE A 10 -23.26 -9.87 1.89
C ILE A 10 -22.48 -8.82 2.67
N ILE A 11 -22.92 -8.47 3.87
CA ILE A 11 -22.24 -7.52 4.74
C ILE A 11 -20.86 -8.03 5.13
N THR A 12 -20.72 -9.32 5.45
CA THR A 12 -19.43 -9.92 5.80
C THR A 12 -18.45 -9.86 4.63
N LEU A 13 -18.91 -10.12 3.40
CA LEU A 13 -18.08 -10.03 2.20
C LEU A 13 -17.64 -8.59 1.93
N LEU A 14 -18.54 -7.62 2.08
CA LEU A 14 -18.22 -6.20 1.94
C LEU A 14 -17.21 -5.75 3.00
N TRP A 15 -17.36 -6.18 4.23
CA TRP A 15 -16.41 -5.88 5.30
C TRP A 15 -15.03 -6.44 5.04
N ARG A 16 -14.94 -7.65 4.47
CA ARG A 16 -13.66 -8.24 4.08
C ARG A 16 -12.97 -7.43 2.99
N ALA A 17 -13.73 -6.99 1.98
CA ALA A 17 -13.18 -6.16 0.91
C ALA A 17 -12.69 -4.82 1.44
N ILE A 18 -13.45 -4.17 2.31
CA ILE A 18 -13.06 -2.91 2.95
C ILE A 18 -11.82 -3.10 3.84
N ARG A 19 -11.75 -4.22 4.58
CA ARG A 19 -10.60 -4.53 5.42
C ARG A 19 -9.34 -4.74 4.62
N ILE A 20 -9.42 -5.39 3.46
CA ILE A 20 -8.27 -5.61 2.60
C ILE A 20 -7.70 -4.27 2.11
N GLU A 21 -8.56 -3.31 1.73
CA GLU A 21 -8.12 -2.00 1.30
C GLU A 21 -7.58 -1.15 2.45
N ASN A 22 -8.14 -1.28 3.66
CA ASN A 22 -7.72 -0.50 4.83
C ASN A 22 -6.50 -1.08 5.55
N VAL A 23 -6.06 -2.26 5.17
CA VAL A 23 -4.90 -2.92 5.79
C VAL A 23 -3.58 -2.29 5.35
N TRP A 24 -3.55 -1.71 4.16
CA TRP A 24 -2.33 -1.15 3.57
C TRP A 24 -2.25 0.35 3.81
N ARG A 25 -1.09 0.81 4.27
CA ARG A 25 -0.84 2.22 4.53
C ARG A 25 0.30 2.71 3.67
N GLU A 26 0.08 3.82 2.98
CA GLU A 26 1.13 4.46 2.19
C GLU A 26 2.11 5.17 3.12
N ILE A 27 3.40 4.86 2.97
CA ILE A 27 4.45 5.46 3.80
C ILE A 27 5.49 6.22 2.98
N HIS A 28 5.52 6.02 1.69
CA HIS A 28 6.44 6.73 0.81
C HIS A 28 5.88 6.74 -0.61
N ILE A 29 6.14 7.84 -1.31
CA ILE A 29 5.74 7.99 -2.71
C ILE A 29 6.88 8.68 -3.45
N SER A 30 7.13 8.25 -4.68
CA SER A 30 8.12 8.88 -5.54
C SER A 30 7.65 8.87 -6.98
N PRO A 31 8.18 9.79 -7.83
CA PRO A 31 7.87 9.78 -9.25
C PRO A 31 8.34 8.49 -9.92
N ASP A 32 7.58 8.06 -10.91
CA ASP A 32 7.90 6.88 -11.71
C ASP A 32 9.26 7.02 -12.42
N LYS A 33 9.64 8.25 -12.73
CA LYS A 33 10.94 8.55 -13.37
C LYS A 33 12.13 8.38 -12.42
N HIS A 34 11.90 8.48 -11.12
CA HIS A 34 12.94 8.36 -10.10
C HIS A 34 12.45 7.47 -8.97
N PRO A 35 12.31 6.16 -9.23
CA PRO A 35 11.74 5.23 -8.25
C PRO A 35 12.75 4.75 -7.21
N GLU A 36 14.03 5.08 -7.35
CA GLU A 36 15.09 4.51 -6.53
C GLU A 36 14.87 4.66 -5.02
N PRO A 37 14.47 5.83 -4.50
CA PRO A 37 14.25 5.96 -3.06
C PRO A 37 13.15 5.03 -2.53
N THR A 38 12.08 4.89 -3.29
CA THR A 38 10.97 4.00 -2.91
C THR A 38 11.37 2.53 -3.00
N LEU A 39 12.09 2.15 -4.07
CA LEU A 39 12.56 0.78 -4.24
C LEU A 39 13.56 0.39 -3.15
N ARG A 40 14.45 1.31 -2.76
CA ARG A 40 15.41 1.07 -1.69
C ARG A 40 14.69 0.79 -0.37
N ARG A 41 13.69 1.61 -0.04
CA ARG A 41 12.89 1.41 1.16
C ARG A 41 12.10 0.11 1.10
N PHE A 42 11.51 -0.19 -0.04
CA PHE A 42 10.78 -1.44 -0.23
C PHE A 42 11.66 -2.66 0.02
N ASN A 43 12.84 -2.71 -0.60
CA ASN A 43 13.76 -3.82 -0.43
C ASN A 43 14.26 -3.94 1.01
N PHE A 44 14.56 -2.81 1.64
CA PHE A 44 15.01 -2.78 3.03
C PHE A 44 13.95 -3.35 3.97
N LEU A 45 12.70 -2.91 3.82
CA LEU A 45 11.61 -3.39 4.66
C LEU A 45 11.33 -4.86 4.42
N ARG A 46 11.35 -5.29 3.16
CA ARG A 46 11.12 -6.69 2.83
C ARG A 46 12.21 -7.58 3.42
N ASP A 47 13.45 -7.15 3.38
CA ASP A 47 14.56 -7.89 3.96
C ASP A 47 14.45 -8.03 5.47
N HIS A 48 13.77 -7.09 6.13
CA HIS A 48 13.52 -7.12 7.57
C HIS A 48 12.20 -7.81 7.94
N GLY A 49 11.54 -8.46 6.98
CA GLY A 49 10.32 -9.22 7.23
C GLY A 49 9.06 -8.39 7.34
N VAL A 50 9.08 -7.14 6.88
CA VAL A 50 7.91 -6.27 6.87
C VAL A 50 7.04 -6.61 5.65
N ARG A 51 5.74 -6.74 5.87
CA ARG A 51 4.79 -6.95 4.78
C ARG A 51 4.55 -5.64 4.05
N CYS A 52 5.03 -5.54 2.83
CA CYS A 52 4.96 -4.33 2.02
C CYS A 52 4.75 -4.67 0.56
N HIS A 53 4.22 -3.70 -0.20
CA HIS A 53 4.09 -3.83 -1.63
C HIS A 53 4.16 -2.46 -2.30
N LEU A 54 4.43 -2.47 -3.60
CA LEU A 54 4.47 -1.27 -4.42
C LEU A 54 3.20 -1.18 -5.25
N LYS A 55 2.65 0.02 -5.35
CA LYS A 55 1.49 0.30 -6.19
C LYS A 55 1.81 1.43 -7.15
N ASN A 56 1.56 1.20 -8.43
CA ASN A 56 1.69 2.24 -9.44
C ASN A 56 0.43 3.08 -9.47
N LEU A 57 0.61 4.38 -9.29
CA LEU A 57 -0.47 5.35 -9.39
C LEU A 57 -0.31 6.07 -10.72
N THR A 58 -0.98 5.57 -11.74
CA THR A 58 -1.00 6.21 -13.06
C THR A 58 -2.22 7.09 -13.17
N SER A 59 -2.00 8.39 -13.35
CA SER A 59 -3.10 9.29 -13.65
C SER A 59 -3.51 9.12 -15.12
N PRO A 60 -4.81 8.96 -15.41
CA PRO A 60 -5.28 8.77 -16.79
C PRO A 60 -5.39 10.07 -17.58
N SER A 61 -4.56 11.06 -17.31
CA SER A 61 -4.54 12.26 -18.15
C SER A 61 -3.99 11.89 -19.52
N GLY A 62 -4.85 11.80 -20.52
CA GLY A 62 -4.53 11.31 -21.86
C GLY A 62 -3.68 12.25 -22.70
N ARG A 63 -2.70 12.94 -22.14
CA ARG A 63 -1.85 13.89 -22.86
C ARG A 63 -0.39 13.46 -22.95
N GLY A 64 -0.11 12.17 -22.88
CA GLY A 64 1.24 11.67 -23.08
C GLY A 64 2.26 12.09 -22.02
N VAL A 65 1.87 12.84 -21.02
CA VAL A 65 2.74 13.18 -19.89
C VAL A 65 2.51 12.12 -18.83
N SER A 66 3.49 11.24 -18.68
CA SER A 66 3.47 10.24 -17.63
C SER A 66 3.67 10.92 -16.29
N THR A 67 2.59 11.17 -15.56
CA THR A 67 2.63 11.62 -14.18
C THR A 67 2.49 10.43 -13.24
N GLY A 68 3.06 9.28 -13.63
CA GLY A 68 3.03 8.08 -12.83
C GLY A 68 3.81 8.25 -11.54
N MET A 69 3.24 7.75 -10.44
CA MET A 69 3.88 7.73 -9.13
C MET A 69 3.94 6.28 -8.64
N ILE A 70 4.98 5.98 -7.87
CA ILE A 70 5.11 4.69 -7.20
C ILE A 70 4.88 4.91 -5.72
N SER A 71 3.91 4.19 -5.16
CA SER A 71 3.55 4.26 -3.76
C SER A 71 4.05 3.01 -3.04
N LEU A 72 4.78 3.20 -1.96
CA LEU A 72 5.20 2.12 -1.06
C LEU A 72 4.16 1.99 0.05
N ARG A 73 3.57 0.82 0.17
CA ARG A 73 2.55 0.54 1.16
C ARG A 73 3.00 -0.60 2.06
N VAL A 74 2.74 -0.46 3.34
CA VAL A 74 3.03 -1.49 4.32
C VAL A 74 1.75 -1.91 5.04
N HIS A 75 1.76 -3.12 5.58
CA HIS A 75 0.66 -3.59 6.39
C HIS A 75 0.55 -2.76 7.67
N ARG A 76 -0.68 -2.40 8.06
CA ARG A 76 -0.92 -1.53 9.20
C ARG A 76 -0.31 -2.07 10.50
N ASP A 77 -0.27 -3.39 10.66
CA ASP A 77 0.31 -4.02 11.86
C ASP A 77 1.83 -3.86 11.92
N ASP A 78 2.46 -3.63 10.77
CA ASP A 78 3.89 -3.42 10.66
C ASP A 78 4.27 -1.94 10.52
N LEU A 79 3.30 -1.03 10.63
CA LEU A 79 3.50 0.39 10.35
C LEU A 79 4.54 1.01 11.30
N ASN A 80 4.40 0.81 12.60
CA ASN A 80 5.34 1.35 13.59
C ASN A 80 6.73 0.78 13.39
N ARG A 81 6.82 -0.51 13.14
CA ARG A 81 8.09 -1.18 12.85
C ARG A 81 8.74 -0.62 11.60
N SER A 82 7.93 -0.37 10.56
CA SER A 82 8.41 0.22 9.31
C SER A 82 9.01 1.61 9.53
N TYR A 83 8.34 2.47 10.27
CA TYR A 83 8.86 3.80 10.58
C TYR A 83 10.16 3.74 11.37
N ASN A 84 10.25 2.84 12.34
CA ASN A 84 11.47 2.67 13.11
C ASN A 84 12.64 2.19 12.26
N LEU A 85 12.38 1.25 11.34
CA LEU A 85 13.40 0.75 10.42
C LEU A 85 13.84 1.82 9.43
N LEU A 86 12.89 2.62 8.91
CA LEU A 86 13.19 3.65 7.93
C LEU A 86 14.01 4.80 8.50
N LYS A 87 13.98 5.00 9.81
CA LYS A 87 14.85 5.99 10.46
C LYS A 87 16.34 5.67 10.29
N GLU A 88 16.67 4.41 10.06
CA GLU A 88 18.04 3.98 9.82
C GLU A 88 18.53 4.28 8.41
N ILE A 89 17.61 4.50 7.48
CA ILE A 89 17.96 4.85 6.10
C ILE A 89 18.17 6.36 6.02
N LYS A 90 19.39 6.74 5.71
CA LYS A 90 19.71 8.14 5.39
C LYS A 90 19.82 8.28 3.88
N ASP A 91 18.97 9.09 3.33
CA ASP A 91 19.05 9.47 1.92
C ASP A 91 20.04 10.60 1.74
#